data_5e9a11ae397dfd63a3bc62390816ab62
#
_entry.id   5e9a11ae397dfd63a3bc62390816ab62
#
_cell.length_a   1.000
_cell.length_b   1.000
_cell.length_c   1.000
_cell.angle_alpha   90.00
_cell.angle_beta   90.00
_cell.angle_gamma   90.00
#
_symmetry.space_group_name_H-M   'P 1'
#
loop_
_entity.id
_entity.type
_entity.pdbx_description
1 polymer ?
#
loop_
_entity_poly.entity_id
_entity_poly.type
_entity_poly.pdbx_seq_one_letter_code
_entity_poly.pdbx_strand_id
1 'polypeptide(L)'
;MKTIYKLVLKSYLGPMVLTFFIIMFVLMMNVLWRYIDELVGKGLDPGTIIELLCYATINMIPMALPLATLLAAIMTMGNLGENYELLAMKSAGMSLPKIMRPLLVVVSILAVGSFFIANNLVPYANKKFFRTIYDIRQMNQTLEFQDGLFFNGIDGMSIRVGHQNQETGLLTDVLIYDNRNASGNMTTTVADSGYIRLSDDKRFLEITLFNGERLSLIHISEPTRLAL
;
A
#
# COMPACT_ATOMS: atom_id res chain seq x y z
N MET A 1 -45.12 11.61 -17.55
CA MET A 1 -43.71 11.94 -17.32
C MET A 1 -43.08 11.18 -16.14
N LYS A 2 -43.76 11.04 -14.98
CA LYS A 2 -43.20 10.32 -13.81
C LYS A 2 -42.84 8.85 -14.13
N THR A 3 -43.61 8.17 -14.97
CA THR A 3 -43.38 6.75 -15.35
C THR A 3 -42.09 6.57 -16.18
N ILE A 4 -41.83 7.49 -17.12
CA ILE A 4 -40.64 7.48 -17.97
C ILE A 4 -39.35 7.73 -17.11
N TYR A 5 -39.40 8.69 -16.19
CA TYR A 5 -38.31 8.94 -15.28
C TYR A 5 -38.01 7.73 -14.38
N LYS A 6 -39.07 7.02 -13.91
CA LYS A 6 -38.91 5.80 -13.12
C LYS A 6 -38.28 4.67 -13.95
N LEU A 7 -38.68 4.53 -15.22
CA LEU A 7 -38.14 3.54 -16.13
C LEU A 7 -36.63 3.79 -16.36
N VAL A 8 -36.27 4.99 -16.77
CA VAL A 8 -34.85 5.36 -17.01
C VAL A 8 -34.01 5.20 -15.76
N LEU A 9 -34.55 5.58 -14.59
CA LEU A 9 -33.85 5.43 -13.32
C LEU A 9 -33.63 3.97 -12.93
N LYS A 10 -34.68 3.13 -13.11
CA LYS A 10 -34.58 1.68 -12.84
C LYS A 10 -33.58 1.00 -13.76
N SER A 11 -33.55 1.38 -15.06
CA SER A 11 -32.59 0.88 -16.05
C SER A 11 -31.18 1.32 -15.77
N TYR A 12 -30.94 2.44 -15.04
CA TYR A 12 -29.64 2.96 -14.69
C TYR A 12 -29.08 2.35 -13.40
N LEU A 13 -29.89 2.22 -12.34
CA LEU A 13 -29.42 1.79 -11.03
C LEU A 13 -28.88 0.36 -11.03
N GLY A 14 -29.48 -0.56 -11.79
CA GLY A 14 -29.01 -1.95 -11.90
C GLY A 14 -27.57 -2.02 -12.42
N PRO A 15 -27.33 -1.56 -13.66
CA PRO A 15 -25.96 -1.52 -14.21
C PRO A 15 -24.98 -0.72 -13.35
N MET A 16 -25.40 0.39 -12.74
CA MET A 16 -24.56 1.22 -11.90
C MET A 16 -24.02 0.47 -10.68
N VAL A 17 -24.88 -0.23 -9.95
CA VAL A 17 -24.48 -1.02 -8.77
C VAL A 17 -23.55 -2.15 -9.21
N LEU A 18 -23.89 -2.87 -10.29
CA LEU A 18 -23.08 -3.96 -10.81
C LEU A 18 -21.68 -3.48 -11.22
N THR A 19 -21.60 -2.43 -12.03
CA THR A 19 -20.32 -1.88 -12.50
C THR A 19 -19.51 -1.31 -11.37
N PHE A 20 -20.13 -0.67 -10.38
CA PHE A 20 -19.43 -0.19 -9.18
C PHE A 20 -18.74 -1.32 -8.43
N PHE A 21 -19.43 -2.43 -8.15
CA PHE A 21 -18.81 -3.57 -7.48
C PHE A 21 -17.71 -4.24 -8.31
N ILE A 22 -17.88 -4.35 -9.63
CA ILE A 22 -16.84 -4.89 -10.51
C ILE A 22 -15.58 -4.01 -10.45
N ILE A 23 -15.74 -2.69 -10.58
CA ILE A 23 -14.62 -1.76 -10.53
C ILE A 23 -13.94 -1.80 -9.15
N MET A 24 -14.74 -1.79 -8.07
CA MET A 24 -14.21 -1.92 -6.71
C MET A 24 -13.42 -3.20 -6.52
N PHE A 25 -13.89 -4.33 -7.04
CA PHE A 25 -13.18 -5.61 -6.98
C PHE A 25 -11.84 -5.55 -7.71
N VAL A 26 -11.82 -4.99 -8.94
CA VAL A 26 -10.57 -4.83 -9.71
C VAL A 26 -9.57 -3.93 -8.99
N LEU A 27 -10.03 -2.80 -8.44
CA LEU A 27 -9.18 -1.89 -7.68
C LEU A 27 -8.65 -2.55 -6.39
N MET A 28 -9.48 -3.33 -5.71
CA MET A 28 -9.09 -4.04 -4.50
C MET A 28 -8.04 -5.12 -4.79
N MET A 29 -8.18 -5.85 -5.92
CA MET A 29 -7.15 -6.78 -6.37
C MET A 29 -5.81 -6.09 -6.63
N ASN A 30 -5.83 -4.90 -7.22
CA ASN A 30 -4.61 -4.11 -7.41
C ASN A 30 -3.92 -3.76 -6.08
N VAL A 31 -4.69 -3.43 -5.03
CA VAL A 31 -4.14 -3.18 -3.69
C VAL A 31 -3.59 -4.45 -3.06
N LEU A 32 -4.34 -5.57 -3.15
CA LEU A 32 -3.86 -6.86 -2.64
C LEU A 32 -2.51 -7.23 -3.25
N TRP A 33 -2.34 -7.13 -4.58
CA TRP A 33 -1.07 -7.38 -5.23
C TRP A 33 0.05 -6.46 -4.77
N ARG A 34 -0.25 -5.19 -4.51
CA ARG A 34 0.75 -4.21 -4.06
C ARG A 34 1.27 -4.48 -2.66
N TYR A 35 0.42 -5.00 -1.77
CA TYR A 35 0.75 -5.21 -0.36
C TYR A 35 0.82 -6.70 0.02
N ILE A 36 0.95 -7.59 -0.99
CA ILE A 36 0.96 -9.04 -0.73
C ILE A 36 2.14 -9.45 0.15
N ASP A 37 3.31 -8.84 -0.03
CA ASP A 37 4.52 -9.11 0.75
C ASP A 37 4.40 -8.67 2.22
N GLU A 38 3.55 -7.66 2.48
CA GLU A 38 3.25 -7.22 3.84
C GLU A 38 2.15 -8.05 4.51
N LEU A 39 1.28 -8.69 3.72
CA LEU A 39 0.11 -9.43 4.22
C LEU A 39 0.38 -10.92 4.40
N VAL A 40 1.22 -11.50 3.55
CA VAL A 40 1.50 -12.96 3.52
C VAL A 40 2.82 -13.25 4.23
N GLY A 41 2.85 -14.35 4.99
CA GLY A 41 4.08 -14.84 5.63
C GLY A 41 4.45 -14.16 6.96
N LYS A 42 3.69 -13.18 7.42
CA LYS A 42 4.01 -12.39 8.62
C LYS A 42 3.21 -12.75 9.87
N GLY A 43 2.44 -13.85 9.84
CA GLY A 43 1.66 -14.29 11.01
C GLY A 43 0.64 -13.27 11.51
N LEU A 44 0.13 -12.39 10.61
CA LEU A 44 -0.83 -11.36 10.97
C LEU A 44 -2.17 -11.98 11.38
N ASP A 45 -2.79 -11.38 12.40
CA ASP A 45 -4.15 -11.72 12.75
C ASP A 45 -5.12 -11.44 11.59
N PRO A 46 -6.00 -12.39 11.24
CA PRO A 46 -7.00 -12.19 10.18
C PRO A 46 -7.86 -10.92 10.35
N GLY A 47 -8.11 -10.51 11.60
CA GLY A 47 -8.82 -9.27 11.91
C GLY A 47 -8.10 -8.03 11.40
N THR A 48 -6.79 -7.97 11.56
CA THR A 48 -5.95 -6.85 11.07
C THR A 48 -5.97 -6.78 9.55
N ILE A 49 -5.96 -7.92 8.86
CA ILE A 49 -6.04 -7.97 7.39
C ILE A 49 -7.37 -7.43 6.90
N ILE A 50 -8.48 -7.85 7.52
CA ILE A 50 -9.83 -7.38 7.16
C ILE A 50 -9.94 -5.87 7.42
N GLU A 51 -9.45 -5.38 8.55
CA GLU A 51 -9.44 -3.96 8.89
C GLU A 51 -8.68 -3.14 7.83
N LEU A 52 -7.50 -3.60 7.43
CA LEU A 52 -6.69 -2.96 6.39
C LEU A 52 -7.40 -2.92 5.04
N LEU A 53 -8.05 -4.02 4.63
CA LEU A 53 -8.83 -4.09 3.40
C LEU A 53 -10.05 -3.16 3.44
N CYS A 54 -10.73 -3.03 4.58
CA CYS A 54 -11.81 -2.08 4.76
C CYS A 54 -11.34 -0.63 4.55
N TYR A 55 -10.21 -0.23 5.14
CA TYR A 55 -9.67 1.12 4.92
C TYR A 55 -9.23 1.35 3.47
N ALA A 56 -8.61 0.34 2.84
CA ALA A 56 -8.25 0.42 1.43
C ALA A 56 -9.49 0.59 0.54
N THR A 57 -10.58 -0.13 0.84
CA THR A 57 -11.85 -0.04 0.12
C THR A 57 -12.43 1.38 0.18
N ILE A 58 -12.45 2.01 1.36
CA ILE A 58 -12.95 3.39 1.54
C ILE A 58 -12.18 4.37 0.66
N ASN A 59 -10.87 4.21 0.57
CA ASN A 59 -10.01 5.07 -0.22
C ASN A 59 -10.26 5.00 -1.74
N MET A 60 -10.80 3.87 -2.20
CA MET A 60 -11.09 3.64 -3.63
C MET A 60 -12.45 4.13 -4.10
N ILE A 61 -13.40 4.37 -3.18
CA ILE A 61 -14.76 4.79 -3.51
C ILE A 61 -14.79 6.03 -4.42
N PRO A 62 -14.06 7.14 -4.12
CA PRO A 62 -14.11 8.33 -4.97
C PRO A 62 -13.56 8.12 -6.38
N MET A 63 -12.68 7.13 -6.56
CA MET A 63 -12.12 6.78 -7.87
C MET A 63 -13.05 5.83 -8.65
N ALA A 64 -13.70 4.91 -7.95
CA ALA A 64 -14.62 3.93 -8.55
C ALA A 64 -15.93 4.56 -9.02
N LEU A 65 -16.48 5.52 -8.25
CA LEU A 65 -17.79 6.13 -8.54
C LEU A 65 -17.86 6.81 -9.92
N PRO A 66 -16.92 7.68 -10.35
CA PRO A 66 -16.97 8.29 -11.67
C PRO A 66 -16.92 7.26 -12.80
N LEU A 67 -16.09 6.24 -12.67
CA LEU A 67 -15.96 5.17 -13.67
C LEU A 67 -17.25 4.34 -13.75
N ALA A 68 -17.80 3.96 -12.61
CA ALA A 68 -19.05 3.21 -12.54
C ALA A 68 -20.23 3.99 -13.12
N THR A 69 -20.35 5.29 -12.79
CA THR A 69 -21.40 6.16 -13.31
C THR A 69 -21.33 6.34 -14.82
N LEU A 70 -20.12 6.48 -15.37
CA LEU A 70 -19.89 6.60 -16.82
C LEU A 70 -20.29 5.30 -17.54
N LEU A 71 -19.78 4.16 -17.07
CA LEU A 71 -20.11 2.86 -17.67
C LEU A 71 -21.61 2.57 -17.59
N ALA A 72 -22.21 2.80 -16.43
CA ALA A 72 -23.64 2.62 -16.25
C ALA A 72 -24.48 3.50 -17.17
N ALA A 73 -24.06 4.75 -17.41
CA ALA A 73 -24.73 5.66 -18.32
C ALA A 73 -24.69 5.14 -19.77
N ILE A 74 -23.52 4.67 -20.22
CA ILE A 74 -23.36 4.09 -21.56
C ILE A 74 -24.21 2.83 -21.71
N MET A 75 -24.15 1.91 -20.74
CA MET A 75 -24.95 0.68 -20.75
C MET A 75 -26.44 0.97 -20.75
N THR A 76 -26.89 1.94 -19.96
CA THR A 76 -28.31 2.34 -19.89
C THR A 76 -28.78 2.92 -21.21
N MET A 77 -28.02 3.82 -21.81
CA MET A 77 -28.37 4.43 -23.10
C MET A 77 -28.36 3.40 -24.23
N GLY A 78 -27.39 2.47 -24.20
CA GLY A 78 -27.33 1.34 -25.13
C GLY A 78 -28.53 0.44 -25.01
N ASN A 79 -28.89 0.01 -23.80
CA ASN A 79 -30.06 -0.85 -23.55
C ASN A 79 -31.39 -0.20 -23.94
N LEU A 80 -31.58 1.10 -23.61
CA LEU A 80 -32.77 1.86 -24.03
C LEU A 80 -32.82 2.02 -25.56
N GLY A 81 -31.68 2.10 -26.24
CA GLY A 81 -31.57 2.13 -27.71
C GLY A 81 -31.90 0.78 -28.34
N GLU A 82 -31.35 -0.30 -27.83
CA GLU A 82 -31.56 -1.66 -28.31
C GLU A 82 -33.00 -2.11 -28.19
N ASN A 83 -33.68 -1.77 -27.09
CA ASN A 83 -35.09 -2.06 -26.86
C ASN A 83 -36.04 -1.09 -27.56
N TYR A 84 -35.56 -0.19 -28.43
CA TYR A 84 -36.33 0.85 -29.12
C TYR A 84 -37.08 1.83 -28.18
N GLU A 85 -36.86 1.77 -26.87
CA GLU A 85 -37.49 2.65 -25.88
C GLU A 85 -37.05 4.10 -26.08
N LEU A 86 -35.74 4.31 -26.37
CA LEU A 86 -35.19 5.63 -26.68
C LEU A 86 -35.80 6.22 -27.97
N LEU A 87 -35.99 5.38 -28.99
CA LEU A 87 -36.62 5.78 -30.25
C LEU A 87 -38.11 6.16 -30.03
N ALA A 88 -38.83 5.35 -29.27
CA ALA A 88 -40.23 5.65 -28.93
C ALA A 88 -40.40 6.95 -28.14
N MET A 89 -39.49 7.25 -27.20
CA MET A 89 -39.48 8.51 -26.47
C MET A 89 -39.15 9.71 -27.39
N LYS A 90 -38.25 9.56 -28.34
CA LYS A 90 -37.93 10.58 -29.32
C LYS A 90 -39.04 10.85 -30.33
N SER A 91 -39.70 9.79 -30.84
CA SER A 91 -40.85 9.93 -31.74
C SER A 91 -42.06 10.56 -31.07
N ALA A 92 -42.19 10.43 -29.75
CA ALA A 92 -43.14 11.16 -28.93
C ALA A 92 -42.78 12.65 -28.68
N GLY A 93 -41.72 13.17 -29.35
CA GLY A 93 -41.31 14.58 -29.28
C GLY A 93 -40.46 14.94 -28.06
N MET A 94 -39.93 13.96 -27.33
CA MET A 94 -39.05 14.26 -26.18
C MET A 94 -37.62 14.52 -26.62
N SER A 95 -37.04 15.62 -26.11
CA SER A 95 -35.64 15.94 -26.34
C SER A 95 -34.73 15.04 -25.49
N LEU A 96 -33.53 14.70 -26.00
CA LEU A 96 -32.54 13.87 -25.31
C LEU A 96 -32.18 14.40 -23.92
N PRO A 97 -31.94 15.71 -23.71
CA PRO A 97 -31.68 16.24 -22.37
C PRO A 97 -32.81 16.01 -21.37
N LYS A 98 -34.07 16.00 -21.84
CA LYS A 98 -35.25 15.73 -21.00
C LYS A 98 -35.30 14.26 -20.57
N ILE A 99 -34.90 13.32 -21.46
CA ILE A 99 -34.81 11.89 -21.16
C ILE A 99 -33.68 11.64 -20.15
N MET A 100 -32.54 12.30 -20.31
CA MET A 100 -31.37 12.15 -19.44
C MET A 100 -31.48 12.86 -18.09
N ARG A 101 -32.47 13.74 -17.90
CA ARG A 101 -32.61 14.53 -16.67
C ARG A 101 -32.59 13.72 -15.37
N PRO A 102 -33.31 12.55 -15.26
CA PRO A 102 -33.25 11.75 -14.06
C PRO A 102 -31.85 11.16 -13.77
N LEU A 103 -31.08 10.82 -14.81
CA LEU A 103 -29.68 10.38 -14.65
C LEU A 103 -28.82 11.50 -14.08
N LEU A 104 -28.93 12.71 -14.65
CA LEU A 104 -28.14 13.86 -14.19
C LEU A 104 -28.40 14.17 -12.71
N VAL A 105 -29.66 14.06 -12.26
CA VAL A 105 -30.00 14.24 -10.84
C VAL A 105 -29.29 13.21 -9.96
N VAL A 106 -29.33 11.93 -10.34
CA VAL A 106 -28.67 10.87 -9.57
C VAL A 106 -27.16 11.07 -9.55
N VAL A 107 -26.56 11.34 -10.72
CA VAL A 107 -25.11 11.59 -10.82
C VAL A 107 -24.70 12.79 -9.96
N SER A 108 -25.50 13.86 -9.94
CA SER A 108 -25.24 15.02 -9.07
C SER A 108 -25.27 14.67 -7.58
N ILE A 109 -26.24 13.85 -7.16
CA ILE A 109 -26.32 13.36 -5.77
C ILE A 109 -25.08 12.51 -5.43
N LEU A 110 -24.70 11.62 -6.34
CA LEU A 110 -23.49 10.79 -6.17
C LEU A 110 -22.22 11.62 -6.13
N ALA A 111 -22.12 12.67 -6.95
CA ALA A 111 -20.96 13.59 -6.94
C ALA A 111 -20.84 14.32 -5.59
N VAL A 112 -21.94 14.82 -5.04
CA VAL A 112 -21.96 15.44 -3.71
C VAL A 112 -21.59 14.41 -2.63
N GLY A 113 -22.17 13.21 -2.69
CA GLY A 113 -21.81 12.11 -1.77
C GLY A 113 -20.33 11.74 -1.84
N SER A 114 -19.80 11.60 -3.06
CA SER A 114 -18.36 11.33 -3.29
C SER A 114 -17.46 12.42 -2.72
N PHE A 115 -17.86 13.69 -2.86
CA PHE A 115 -17.14 14.82 -2.28
C PHE A 115 -17.05 14.73 -0.75
N PHE A 116 -18.15 14.40 -0.07
CA PHE A 116 -18.13 14.20 1.39
C PHE A 116 -17.27 13.02 1.80
N ILE A 117 -17.34 11.90 1.08
CA ILE A 117 -16.49 10.73 1.33
C ILE A 117 -15.02 11.11 1.16
N ALA A 118 -14.65 11.77 0.06
CA ALA A 118 -13.28 12.16 -0.23
C ALA A 118 -12.69 13.11 0.81
N ASN A 119 -13.48 14.04 1.34
CA ASN A 119 -12.98 15.04 2.30
C ASN A 119 -12.96 14.56 3.76
N ASN A 120 -13.82 13.63 4.15
CA ASN A 120 -13.95 13.22 5.55
C ASN A 120 -13.50 11.76 5.79
N LEU A 121 -14.04 10.80 5.02
CA LEU A 121 -13.74 9.38 5.23
C LEU A 121 -12.37 8.99 4.72
N VAL A 122 -11.99 9.45 3.54
CA VAL A 122 -10.71 9.08 2.90
C VAL A 122 -9.51 9.51 3.73
N PRO A 123 -9.40 10.75 4.26
CA PRO A 123 -8.26 11.12 5.10
C PRO A 123 -8.16 10.28 6.37
N TYR A 124 -9.31 9.96 7.00
CA TYR A 124 -9.34 9.10 8.16
C TYR A 124 -8.89 7.67 7.84
N ALA A 125 -9.44 7.08 6.76
CA ALA A 125 -9.08 5.75 6.30
C ALA A 125 -7.60 5.66 5.91
N ASN A 126 -7.07 6.66 5.18
CA ASN A 126 -5.65 6.73 4.82
C ASN A 126 -4.74 6.77 6.05
N LYS A 127 -5.05 7.63 7.02
CA LYS A 127 -4.26 7.71 8.26
C LYS A 127 -4.20 6.37 8.97
N LYS A 128 -5.32 5.67 9.08
CA LYS A 128 -5.38 4.34 9.70
C LYS A 128 -4.64 3.29 8.88
N PHE A 129 -4.88 3.26 7.56
CA PHE A 129 -4.24 2.33 6.64
C PHE A 129 -2.71 2.42 6.71
N PHE A 130 -2.14 3.63 6.54
CA PHE A 130 -0.69 3.81 6.58
C PHE A 130 -0.09 3.55 7.95
N ARG A 131 -0.81 3.86 9.03
CA ARG A 131 -0.37 3.52 10.38
C ARG A 131 -0.30 2.01 10.56
N THR A 132 -1.34 1.27 10.17
CA THR A 132 -1.36 -0.19 10.27
C THR A 132 -0.26 -0.83 9.43
N ILE A 133 -0.04 -0.36 8.18
CA ILE A 133 1.08 -0.83 7.34
C ILE A 133 2.44 -0.54 8.00
N TYR A 134 2.61 0.64 8.59
CA TYR A 134 3.83 1.01 9.30
C TYR A 134 4.07 0.11 10.52
N ASP A 135 3.03 -0.14 11.32
CA ASP A 135 3.08 -1.04 12.48
C ASP A 135 3.44 -2.47 12.05
N ILE A 136 2.84 -2.98 10.95
CA ILE A 136 3.17 -4.29 10.36
C ILE A 136 4.63 -4.35 9.91
N ARG A 137 5.14 -3.32 9.26
CA ARG A 137 6.54 -3.25 8.86
C ARG A 137 7.48 -3.22 10.06
N GLN A 138 7.08 -2.56 11.15
CA GLN A 138 7.88 -2.54 12.38
C GLN A 138 7.80 -3.82 13.19
N MET A 139 6.65 -4.52 13.19
CA MET A 139 6.52 -5.82 13.88
C MET A 139 7.52 -6.86 13.34
N ASN A 140 7.89 -6.74 12.07
CA ASN A 140 8.84 -7.66 11.42
C ASN A 140 10.28 -7.14 11.34
N GLN A 141 10.62 -6.10 12.08
CA GLN A 141 12.02 -5.79 12.39
C GLN A 141 12.58 -6.66 13.54
N THR A 142 12.03 -7.84 13.78
CA THR A 142 12.86 -8.96 14.19
C THR A 142 13.74 -9.21 12.99
N LEU A 143 15.00 -8.80 13.07
CA LEU A 143 15.98 -8.91 12.00
C LEU A 143 16.07 -10.39 11.63
N GLU A 144 15.30 -10.81 10.63
CA GLU A 144 15.39 -12.15 10.06
C GLU A 144 16.65 -12.18 9.20
N PHE A 145 17.75 -12.52 9.84
CA PHE A 145 18.99 -12.77 9.12
C PHE A 145 18.85 -14.11 8.41
N GLN A 146 18.94 -14.08 7.09
CA GLN A 146 19.08 -15.33 6.33
C GLN A 146 20.54 -15.82 6.45
N ASP A 147 20.70 -17.08 6.81
CA ASP A 147 22.01 -17.70 7.00
C ASP A 147 22.93 -17.48 5.79
N GLY A 148 24.09 -16.90 6.01
CA GLY A 148 25.10 -16.65 5.00
C GLY A 148 24.86 -15.47 4.06
N LEU A 149 23.71 -14.78 4.10
CA LEU A 149 23.41 -13.63 3.26
C LEU A 149 23.71 -12.31 3.96
N PHE A 150 24.04 -11.29 3.15
CA PHE A 150 24.21 -9.93 3.66
C PHE A 150 22.84 -9.24 3.82
N PHE A 151 22.59 -8.78 5.03
CA PHE A 151 21.44 -7.93 5.35
C PHE A 151 21.85 -6.46 5.22
N ASN A 152 21.24 -5.74 4.28
CA ASN A 152 21.49 -4.32 3.97
C ASN A 152 20.31 -3.42 4.40
N GLY A 153 19.50 -3.86 5.34
CA GLY A 153 18.31 -3.11 5.78
C GLY A 153 18.59 -1.88 6.65
N ILE A 154 19.87 -1.60 6.93
CA ILE A 154 20.33 -0.44 7.71
C ILE A 154 21.21 0.43 6.82
N ASP A 155 20.87 1.71 6.69
CA ASP A 155 21.62 2.64 5.85
C ASP A 155 23.09 2.72 6.27
N GLY A 156 23.98 2.43 5.34
CA GLY A 156 25.43 2.45 5.54
C GLY A 156 25.98 1.30 6.39
N MET A 157 25.20 0.25 6.68
CA MET A 157 25.66 -0.92 7.40
C MET A 157 25.22 -2.20 6.68
N SER A 158 26.16 -3.13 6.49
CA SER A 158 25.90 -4.47 5.96
C SER A 158 26.24 -5.51 7.00
N ILE A 159 25.30 -6.37 7.35
CA ILE A 159 25.47 -7.40 8.37
C ILE A 159 25.31 -8.76 7.72
N ARG A 160 26.28 -9.66 7.93
CA ARG A 160 26.18 -11.06 7.54
C ARG A 160 26.22 -11.91 8.81
N VAL A 161 25.32 -12.89 8.86
CA VAL A 161 25.24 -13.87 9.95
C VAL A 161 25.42 -15.25 9.33
N GLY A 162 26.30 -16.07 9.89
CA GLY A 162 26.52 -17.43 9.42
C GLY A 162 25.33 -18.32 9.73
N HIS A 163 24.82 -18.29 10.97
CA HIS A 163 23.64 -19.03 11.38
C HIS A 163 22.89 -18.31 12.51
N GLN A 164 21.57 -18.30 12.44
CA GLN A 164 20.69 -17.75 13.48
C GLN A 164 19.91 -18.87 14.17
N ASN A 165 20.08 -19.00 15.48
CA ASN A 165 19.23 -19.89 16.28
C ASN A 165 17.90 -19.17 16.57
N GLN A 166 16.81 -19.65 15.98
CA GLN A 166 15.48 -19.03 16.10
C GLN A 166 14.89 -19.11 17.52
N GLU A 167 15.29 -20.08 18.35
CA GLU A 167 14.77 -20.23 19.71
C GLU A 167 15.44 -19.28 20.70
N THR A 168 16.75 -19.10 20.59
CA THR A 168 17.54 -18.29 21.53
C THR A 168 17.84 -16.89 21.00
N GLY A 169 17.68 -16.65 19.69
CA GLY A 169 18.08 -15.43 19.01
C GLY A 169 19.60 -15.21 18.93
N LEU A 170 20.39 -16.26 19.26
CA LEU A 170 21.84 -16.21 19.18
C LEU A 170 22.30 -16.27 17.73
N LEU A 171 23.14 -15.32 17.34
CA LEU A 171 23.78 -15.25 16.04
C LEU A 171 25.19 -15.80 16.15
N THR A 172 25.65 -16.57 15.17
CA THR A 172 26.99 -17.10 15.07
C THR A 172 27.64 -16.67 13.77
N ASP A 173 28.96 -16.50 13.77
CA ASP A 173 29.77 -15.99 12.64
C ASP A 173 29.21 -14.66 12.12
N VAL A 174 29.29 -13.64 12.98
CA VAL A 174 28.73 -12.31 12.70
C VAL A 174 29.79 -11.43 12.07
N LEU A 175 29.50 -10.90 10.87
CA LEU A 175 30.36 -9.97 10.14
C LEU A 175 29.56 -8.68 9.90
N ILE A 176 30.09 -7.55 10.36
CA ILE A 176 29.46 -6.24 10.22
C ILE A 176 30.40 -5.29 9.47
N TYR A 177 29.93 -4.76 8.35
CA TYR A 177 30.55 -3.66 7.65
C TYR A 177 29.83 -2.36 8.00
N ASP A 178 30.52 -1.40 8.62
CA ASP A 178 29.99 -0.08 8.94
C ASP A 178 30.67 0.98 8.06
N ASN A 179 29.92 1.57 7.17
CA ASN A 179 30.37 2.63 6.24
C ASN A 179 29.69 3.98 6.54
N ARG A 180 29.16 4.18 7.76
CA ARG A 180 28.45 5.42 8.15
C ARG A 180 29.41 6.59 8.43
N ASN A 181 30.69 6.32 8.54
CA ASN A 181 31.68 7.37 8.77
C ASN A 181 31.92 8.21 7.52
N ALA A 182 31.60 9.49 7.60
CA ALA A 182 31.78 10.48 6.52
C ALA A 182 33.22 10.63 6.02
N SER A 183 34.19 10.03 6.72
CA SER A 183 35.63 10.07 6.39
C SER A 183 36.08 8.99 5.40
N GLY A 184 35.16 8.20 4.86
CA GLY A 184 35.47 7.09 3.94
C GLY A 184 36.19 5.89 4.59
N ASN A 185 36.28 5.86 5.91
CA ASN A 185 36.87 4.75 6.64
C ASN A 185 35.85 3.64 6.88
N MET A 186 36.04 2.54 6.17
CA MET A 186 35.22 1.33 6.38
C MET A 186 35.69 0.64 7.66
N THR A 187 34.74 0.39 8.57
CA THR A 187 34.99 -0.40 9.78
C THR A 187 34.37 -1.77 9.61
N THR A 188 35.20 -2.81 9.77
CA THR A 188 34.75 -4.19 9.73
C THR A 188 34.82 -4.77 11.13
N THR A 189 33.72 -5.34 11.62
CA THR A 189 33.67 -6.06 12.90
C THR A 189 33.35 -7.52 12.63
N VAL A 190 34.16 -8.42 13.15
CA VAL A 190 33.98 -9.86 13.08
C VAL A 190 33.80 -10.38 14.50
N ALA A 191 32.80 -11.22 14.74
CA ALA A 191 32.57 -11.82 16.05
C ALA A 191 32.07 -13.27 15.92
N ASP A 192 32.49 -14.10 16.86
CA ASP A 192 32.09 -15.53 16.90
C ASP A 192 30.60 -15.67 17.17
N SER A 193 30.06 -14.81 18.02
CA SER A 193 28.62 -14.84 18.35
C SER A 193 28.14 -13.48 18.83
N GLY A 194 26.81 -13.29 18.84
CA GLY A 194 26.21 -12.07 19.34
C GLY A 194 24.69 -12.10 19.37
N TYR A 195 24.12 -11.04 19.90
CA TYR A 195 22.70 -10.75 19.86
C TYR A 195 22.47 -9.41 19.20
N ILE A 196 21.47 -9.34 18.33
CA ILE A 196 21.02 -8.09 17.77
C ILE A 196 19.56 -7.92 18.19
N ARG A 197 19.29 -6.89 18.98
CA ARG A 197 17.96 -6.61 19.52
C ARG A 197 17.60 -5.16 19.27
N LEU A 198 16.32 -4.91 19.10
CA LEU A 198 15.79 -3.55 19.09
C LEU A 198 15.63 -3.10 20.55
N SER A 199 16.09 -1.89 20.89
CA SER A 199 15.86 -1.31 22.22
C SER A 199 14.39 -1.26 22.57
N ASP A 200 14.03 -1.31 23.86
CA ASP A 200 12.64 -1.26 24.35
C ASP A 200 11.87 -0.04 23.78
N ASP A 201 12.57 1.07 23.57
CA ASP A 201 12.02 2.29 22.94
C ASP A 201 11.87 2.18 21.42
N LYS A 202 12.27 1.05 20.80
CA LYS A 202 12.26 0.79 19.33
C LYS A 202 12.98 1.84 18.49
N ARG A 203 13.87 2.65 19.09
CA ARG A 203 14.60 3.73 18.41
C ARG A 203 16.04 3.37 18.08
N PHE A 204 16.60 2.41 18.78
CA PHE A 204 18.01 2.02 18.65
C PHE A 204 18.14 0.53 18.43
N LEU A 205 19.08 0.16 17.60
CA LEU A 205 19.51 -1.22 17.43
C LEU A 205 20.68 -1.47 18.41
N GLU A 206 20.47 -2.40 19.33
CA GLU A 206 21.49 -2.84 20.26
C GLU A 206 22.17 -4.10 19.71
N ILE A 207 23.49 -4.00 19.48
CA ILE A 207 24.30 -5.09 18.96
C ILE A 207 25.28 -5.47 20.06
N THR A 208 25.08 -6.65 20.63
CA THR A 208 25.98 -7.23 21.64
C THR A 208 26.77 -8.35 21.00
N LEU A 209 28.07 -8.19 20.88
CA LEU A 209 28.99 -9.15 20.26
C LEU A 209 29.89 -9.78 21.30
N PHE A 210 30.14 -11.08 21.16
CA PHE A 210 31.03 -11.83 22.01
C PHE A 210 32.22 -12.33 21.20
N ASN A 211 33.42 -12.21 21.78
CA ASN A 211 34.64 -12.70 21.22
C ASN A 211 34.89 -12.18 19.80
N GLY A 212 34.92 -10.83 19.65
CA GLY A 212 35.02 -10.19 18.35
C GLY A 212 36.23 -9.26 18.22
N GLU A 213 36.68 -9.07 16.98
CA GLU A 213 37.69 -8.13 16.59
C GLU A 213 37.12 -7.01 15.70
N ARG A 214 37.61 -5.80 15.92
CA ARG A 214 37.18 -4.64 15.11
C ARG A 214 38.40 -4.13 14.32
N LEU A 215 38.28 -4.20 13.00
CA LEU A 215 39.26 -3.71 12.04
C LEU A 215 38.78 -2.38 11.47
N SER A 216 39.58 -1.33 11.64
CA SER A 216 39.31 -0.01 11.04
C SER A 216 40.40 0.33 10.05
N LEU A 217 40.03 0.57 8.79
CA LEU A 217 40.96 1.07 7.78
C LEU A 217 41.19 2.57 8.02
N ILE A 218 42.36 2.93 8.50
CA ILE A 218 42.79 4.32 8.62
C ILE A 218 43.57 4.65 7.36
N HIS A 219 43.16 5.67 6.61
CA HIS A 219 43.92 6.16 5.48
C HIS A 219 45.15 6.91 6.02
N ILE A 220 46.30 6.26 6.03
CA ILE A 220 47.60 6.93 6.31
C ILE A 220 47.97 7.67 5.03
N SER A 221 47.79 9.00 5.00
CA SER A 221 48.35 9.82 3.94
C SER A 221 49.89 9.63 3.98
N GLU A 222 50.46 9.25 2.83
CA GLU A 222 51.93 9.19 2.70
C GLU A 222 52.54 10.49 3.19
N PRO A 223 53.63 10.42 4.00
CA PRO A 223 54.36 11.62 4.40
C PRO A 223 54.87 12.28 3.13
N THR A 224 54.45 13.52 2.90
CA THR A 224 54.98 14.36 1.84
C THR A 224 56.49 14.37 1.93
N ARG A 225 57.19 13.72 0.99
CA ARG A 225 58.67 13.88 0.88
C ARG A 225 58.90 15.35 0.60
N LEU A 226 59.41 16.06 1.61
CA LEU A 226 60.04 17.36 1.42
C LEU A 226 61.20 17.15 0.45
N ALA A 227 61.03 17.63 -0.78
CA ALA A 227 62.12 17.79 -1.72
C ALA A 227 63.04 18.88 -1.15
N LEU A 228 64.26 18.51 -0.78
CA LEU A 228 65.39 19.39 -0.57
C LEU A 228 65.89 19.89 -1.92
#